data_145980e97bb8c8816e44581bf620e24f
#
_entry.id   145980e97bb8c8816e44581bf620e24f
#
_cell.length_a   1.000
_cell.length_b   1.000
_cell.length_c   1.000
_cell.angle_alpha   90.00
_cell.angle_beta   90.00
_cell.angle_gamma   90.00
#
_symmetry.space_group_name_H-M   'P 1'
#
loop_
_entity.id
_entity.type
_entity.pdbx_description
1 polymer ?
#
loop_
_entity_poly.entity_id
_entity_poly.type
_entity_poly.pdbx_seq_one_letter_code
_entity_poly.pdbx_strand_id
1 'polypeptide(L)'
;MRILFLSLFFIISYSSSSQNKNLYLSKNYCNDLSETVYLKNESTHTSFKPLLISNTMLFDSIKKSYVLSEKKSWFSKKLFYEHFFIIKGEDYKVIASPLVNFSNGVELIESKNTFINSRGYIVEGILGNSISFSTSFLENQSVFPNYLDSYIRNNKIVPGQGFARSFKENGFDYAMSSGHVTYTPSSMFAIQFGHGKNFIGDGYRSLLLSDNTFNYPYLRVQTNFWKIQYTNLYAELMDINYFKTNSLDNWDQMGYPKKYLSSHYLSVNISPKIKISLFESVIWRTNHAPGSNGFDINYLNPIALLRPIEYSLNSADNVLVGLNASYTLSSSYLYGQLILDEFSVDYFGSKNSWANKYGYQIGYKFFNPLDINRLTIQVEFNLVRPYTYAHNNPSQNYAHYNQPLAHPLGANFSEFLFMADYKWKRFVIDAKLISAKYGGQISDSPISYGSDLYMATGNFAQEANLINIGTGRPSDNDIEMFQGNLTTIKSGSFNFAYIINPLTNLKINLGVTFRSFNDDYENLETKFINFGIISDLFNNYYDI
;
A
#
# COMPACT_ATOMS: atom_id res chain seq x y z
N MET A 1 -35.92 -28.56 14.52
CA MET A 1 -34.66 -27.81 14.61
C MET A 1 -34.17 -27.22 13.25
N ARG A 2 -34.82 -27.54 12.11
CA ARG A 2 -34.50 -26.96 10.79
C ARG A 2 -35.30 -25.69 10.39
N ILE A 3 -36.33 -25.35 11.14
CA ILE A 3 -37.22 -24.18 10.86
C ILE A 3 -36.80 -22.92 11.61
N LEU A 4 -35.99 -23.03 12.66
CA LEU A 4 -35.52 -21.88 13.42
C LEU A 4 -34.35 -21.12 12.79
N PHE A 5 -33.64 -21.71 11.82
CA PHE A 5 -32.52 -21.04 11.12
C PHE A 5 -32.97 -20.17 9.92
N LEU A 6 -34.17 -20.39 9.42
CA LEU A 6 -34.74 -19.63 8.31
C LEU A 6 -35.48 -18.35 8.75
N SER A 7 -35.87 -18.27 10.02
CA SER A 7 -36.56 -17.08 10.54
C SER A 7 -35.65 -15.97 11.04
N LEU A 8 -34.34 -16.22 11.19
CA LEU A 8 -33.38 -15.18 11.59
C LEU A 8 -32.86 -14.33 10.40
N PHE A 9 -33.15 -14.73 9.16
CA PHE A 9 -32.74 -14.00 7.96
C PHE A 9 -33.77 -13.00 7.44
N PHE A 10 -34.96 -12.91 8.05
CA PHE A 10 -36.08 -12.10 7.52
C PHE A 10 -36.43 -10.82 8.31
N ILE A 11 -35.64 -10.42 9.32
CA ILE A 11 -35.95 -9.22 10.10
C ILE A 11 -34.78 -8.21 10.05
N ILE A 12 -34.26 -7.91 8.87
CA ILE A 12 -33.45 -6.70 8.68
C ILE A 12 -33.78 -6.08 7.31
N SER A 13 -35.00 -5.61 7.15
CA SER A 13 -35.36 -4.67 6.11
C SER A 13 -35.66 -3.30 6.73
N TYR A 14 -34.62 -2.67 7.27
CA TYR A 14 -34.59 -1.23 7.42
C TYR A 14 -33.62 -0.67 6.41
N SER A 15 -34.14 -0.21 5.31
CA SER A 15 -33.45 0.48 4.24
C SER A 15 -32.86 1.81 4.73
N SER A 16 -31.63 1.79 5.18
CA SER A 16 -30.81 2.97 5.07
C SER A 16 -30.02 2.86 3.78
N SER A 17 -30.49 3.51 2.74
CA SER A 17 -29.87 3.57 1.45
C SER A 17 -28.59 4.43 1.51
N SER A 18 -27.49 3.83 1.91
CA SER A 18 -26.18 4.44 1.78
C SER A 18 -25.50 3.85 0.55
N GLN A 19 -25.55 4.56 -0.56
CA GLN A 19 -24.79 4.23 -1.77
C GLN A 19 -23.29 4.47 -1.48
N ASN A 20 -22.63 3.51 -0.89
CA ASN A 20 -21.24 3.59 -0.50
C ASN A 20 -20.32 3.16 -1.66
N LYS A 21 -19.27 3.90 -1.87
CA LYS A 21 -18.22 3.64 -2.85
C LYS A 21 -16.85 3.68 -2.19
N ASN A 22 -15.92 2.84 -2.65
CA ASN A 22 -14.53 2.95 -2.25
C ASN A 22 -13.92 4.25 -2.79
N LEU A 23 -13.23 4.97 -1.91
CA LEU A 23 -12.36 6.07 -2.31
C LEU A 23 -11.10 5.49 -2.95
N TYR A 24 -10.59 6.12 -4.00
CA TYR A 24 -9.32 5.70 -4.61
C TYR A 24 -8.16 5.78 -3.61
N LEU A 25 -7.17 4.90 -3.76
CA LEU A 25 -5.95 4.93 -2.94
C LEU A 25 -4.97 6.03 -3.37
N SER A 26 -5.33 6.92 -4.29
CA SER A 26 -4.51 8.07 -4.66
C SER A 26 -4.50 9.13 -3.56
N LYS A 27 -3.33 9.40 -2.98
CA LYS A 27 -3.14 10.44 -1.96
C LYS A 27 -3.46 11.82 -2.52
N ASN A 28 -3.00 12.12 -3.72
CA ASN A 28 -3.26 13.39 -4.39
C ASN A 28 -4.74 13.65 -4.65
N TYR A 29 -5.49 12.60 -5.02
CA TYR A 29 -6.94 12.68 -5.17
C TYR A 29 -7.64 12.87 -3.82
N CYS A 30 -7.19 12.16 -2.80
CA CYS A 30 -7.77 12.20 -1.46
C CYS A 30 -7.46 13.48 -0.68
N ASN A 31 -6.46 14.28 -1.07
CA ASN A 31 -6.08 15.51 -0.37
C ASN A 31 -7.24 16.51 -0.27
N ASP A 32 -8.17 16.56 -1.22
CA ASP A 32 -9.36 17.42 -1.14
C ASP A 32 -10.34 17.01 -0.05
N LEU A 33 -10.31 15.74 0.35
CA LEU A 33 -11.15 15.18 1.39
C LEU A 33 -10.44 15.10 2.74
N SER A 34 -9.12 15.19 2.76
CA SER A 34 -8.30 14.86 3.93
C SER A 34 -8.66 15.75 5.14
N GLU A 35 -8.78 17.06 4.98
CA GLU A 35 -9.21 17.95 6.08
C GLU A 35 -10.58 17.53 6.64
N THR A 36 -11.55 17.22 5.76
CA THR A 36 -12.88 16.81 6.18
C THR A 36 -12.86 15.46 6.88
N VAL A 37 -12.11 14.50 6.35
CA VAL A 37 -12.03 13.13 6.87
C VAL A 37 -11.28 13.10 8.21
N TYR A 38 -10.18 13.83 8.35
CA TYR A 38 -9.34 13.78 9.55
C TYR A 38 -9.79 14.74 10.66
N LEU A 39 -10.33 15.92 10.31
CA LEU A 39 -10.66 16.94 11.30
C LEU A 39 -12.16 17.06 11.59
N LYS A 40 -13.03 16.90 10.58
CA LYS A 40 -14.46 17.22 10.70
C LYS A 40 -15.36 16.01 10.88
N ASN A 41 -14.91 14.81 10.56
CA ASN A 41 -15.70 13.60 10.66
C ASN A 41 -15.26 12.73 11.84
N GLU A 42 -15.80 13.02 13.00
CA GLU A 42 -15.45 12.37 14.27
C GLU A 42 -15.73 10.87 14.32
N SER A 43 -16.70 10.39 13.55
CA SER A 43 -17.12 8.98 13.54
C SER A 43 -16.35 8.11 12.54
N THR A 44 -15.58 8.70 11.61
CA THR A 44 -14.91 7.94 10.56
C THR A 44 -13.64 7.26 11.09
N HIS A 45 -13.56 5.95 10.88
CA HIS A 45 -12.32 5.19 11.03
C HIS A 45 -11.46 5.41 9.78
N THR A 46 -10.36 6.15 9.91
CA THR A 46 -9.57 6.66 8.77
C THR A 46 -8.46 5.72 8.32
N SER A 47 -8.06 4.82 9.21
CA SER A 47 -6.79 4.11 9.07
C SER A 47 -6.84 2.88 8.16
N PHE A 48 -7.99 2.24 7.95
CA PHE A 48 -8.10 1.15 6.98
C PHE A 48 -8.65 1.64 5.64
N LYS A 49 -7.85 1.54 4.58
CA LYS A 49 -8.18 2.04 3.24
C LYS A 49 -8.20 0.91 2.18
N PRO A 50 -8.96 1.03 1.09
CA PRO A 50 -9.80 2.17 0.68
C PRO A 50 -10.98 2.42 1.62
N LEU A 51 -11.24 3.69 1.91
CA LEU A 51 -12.38 4.10 2.72
C LEU A 51 -13.68 3.92 1.94
N LEU A 52 -14.70 3.38 2.59
CA LEU A 52 -16.07 3.37 2.09
C LEU A 52 -16.75 4.69 2.46
N ILE A 53 -17.05 5.50 1.47
CA ILE A 53 -17.70 6.81 1.66
C ILE A 53 -18.98 6.90 0.84
N SER A 54 -19.92 7.73 1.29
CA SER A 54 -21.11 8.01 0.51
C SER A 54 -20.78 8.84 -0.75
N ASN A 55 -21.41 8.50 -1.86
CA ASN A 55 -21.26 9.25 -3.12
C ASN A 55 -21.58 10.73 -2.99
N THR A 56 -22.55 11.09 -2.13
CA THR A 56 -22.92 12.48 -1.86
C THR A 56 -21.77 13.26 -1.23
N MET A 57 -21.10 12.69 -0.21
CA MET A 57 -19.98 13.35 0.45
C MET A 57 -18.81 13.63 -0.50
N LEU A 58 -18.47 12.65 -1.34
CA LEU A 58 -17.41 12.79 -2.35
C LEU A 58 -17.77 13.86 -3.39
N PHE A 59 -18.98 13.78 -3.93
CA PHE A 59 -19.45 14.69 -4.97
C PHE A 59 -19.54 16.14 -4.47
N ASP A 60 -20.03 16.35 -3.26
CA ASP A 60 -20.15 17.68 -2.65
C ASP A 60 -18.75 18.28 -2.36
N SER A 61 -17.80 17.47 -1.95
CA SER A 61 -16.41 17.93 -1.74
C SER A 61 -15.72 18.32 -3.04
N ILE A 62 -15.87 17.54 -4.10
CA ILE A 62 -15.34 17.87 -5.42
C ILE A 62 -16.05 19.14 -5.97
N LYS A 63 -17.37 19.23 -5.87
CA LYS A 63 -18.14 20.39 -6.32
C LYS A 63 -17.74 21.67 -5.58
N LYS A 64 -17.50 21.57 -4.28
CA LYS A 64 -17.02 22.69 -3.44
C LYS A 64 -15.62 23.16 -3.83
N SER A 65 -14.76 22.22 -4.22
CA SER A 65 -13.36 22.47 -4.57
C SER A 65 -13.18 23.08 -5.96
N TYR A 66 -14.10 22.81 -6.90
CA TYR A 66 -14.01 23.23 -8.29
C TYR A 66 -15.29 23.89 -8.74
N VAL A 67 -15.18 25.12 -9.26
CA VAL A 67 -16.33 25.81 -9.87
C VAL A 67 -16.66 25.12 -11.19
N LEU A 68 -17.75 24.35 -11.19
CA LEU A 68 -18.25 23.69 -12.39
C LEU A 68 -19.11 24.67 -13.20
N SER A 69 -18.70 25.01 -14.41
CA SER A 69 -19.43 25.87 -15.31
C SER A 69 -20.55 25.11 -16.05
N GLU A 70 -21.77 25.63 -16.05
CA GLU A 70 -22.94 24.94 -16.61
C GLU A 70 -23.08 24.99 -18.15
N LYS A 71 -22.43 25.93 -18.80
CA LYS A 71 -22.60 26.14 -20.26
C LYS A 71 -21.39 25.71 -21.06
N LYS A 72 -21.37 24.46 -21.54
CA LYS A 72 -20.30 24.00 -22.44
C LYS A 72 -20.78 22.94 -23.42
N SER A 73 -20.08 22.83 -24.56
CA SER A 73 -20.31 21.79 -25.56
C SER A 73 -20.15 20.38 -24.94
N TRP A 74 -20.71 19.36 -25.60
CA TRP A 74 -20.60 17.97 -25.16
C TRP A 74 -19.13 17.57 -24.90
N PHE A 75 -18.24 17.85 -25.84
CA PHE A 75 -16.82 17.53 -25.70
C PHE A 75 -16.18 18.23 -24.50
N SER A 76 -16.46 19.52 -24.30
CA SER A 76 -15.94 20.27 -23.16
C SER A 76 -16.45 19.75 -21.82
N LYS A 77 -17.73 19.28 -21.73
CA LYS A 77 -18.23 18.64 -20.51
C LYS A 77 -17.45 17.36 -20.18
N LYS A 78 -17.25 16.48 -21.18
CA LYS A 78 -16.55 15.20 -21.00
C LYS A 78 -15.07 15.41 -20.63
N LEU A 79 -14.42 16.38 -21.23
CA LEU A 79 -13.01 16.65 -20.96
C LEU A 79 -12.78 17.29 -19.58
N PHE A 80 -13.66 18.16 -19.10
CA PHE A 80 -13.37 19.01 -17.94
C PHE A 80 -14.24 18.76 -16.69
N TYR A 81 -15.41 18.11 -16.80
CA TYR A 81 -16.39 18.10 -15.72
C TYR A 81 -17.16 16.79 -15.51
N GLU A 82 -17.14 15.88 -16.46
CA GLU A 82 -17.92 14.65 -16.41
C GLU A 82 -17.08 13.42 -16.67
N HIS A 83 -17.57 12.25 -16.25
CA HIS A 83 -17.06 10.98 -16.77
C HIS A 83 -17.37 10.84 -18.26
N PHE A 84 -16.52 10.08 -18.97
CA PHE A 84 -16.64 9.95 -20.42
C PHE A 84 -17.97 9.29 -20.83
N PHE A 85 -18.30 8.16 -20.18
CA PHE A 85 -19.58 7.51 -20.29
C PHE A 85 -20.31 7.55 -18.95
N ILE A 86 -21.62 7.82 -18.99
CA ILE A 86 -22.50 7.79 -17.83
C ILE A 86 -23.79 7.12 -18.29
N ILE A 87 -24.10 5.95 -17.70
CA ILE A 87 -25.35 5.24 -17.90
C ILE A 87 -26.07 5.26 -16.56
N LYS A 88 -27.30 5.72 -16.54
CA LYS A 88 -28.12 5.85 -15.33
C LYS A 88 -29.54 5.34 -15.61
N GLY A 89 -30.02 4.42 -14.77
CA GLY A 89 -31.38 3.96 -14.65
C GLY A 89 -31.99 4.34 -13.30
N GLU A 90 -33.11 3.76 -12.96
CA GLU A 90 -33.76 3.98 -11.66
C GLU A 90 -32.90 3.36 -10.52
N ASP A 91 -32.44 2.14 -10.69
CA ASP A 91 -31.74 1.35 -9.67
C ASP A 91 -30.23 1.18 -9.95
N TYR A 92 -29.69 1.84 -10.96
CA TYR A 92 -28.27 1.71 -11.25
C TYR A 92 -27.66 2.98 -11.82
N LYS A 93 -26.37 3.12 -11.57
CA LYS A 93 -25.52 4.12 -12.20
C LYS A 93 -24.19 3.49 -12.53
N VAL A 94 -23.78 3.53 -13.79
CA VAL A 94 -22.48 3.05 -14.26
C VAL A 94 -21.76 4.22 -14.93
N ILE A 95 -20.50 4.39 -14.60
CA ILE A 95 -19.61 5.38 -15.19
C ILE A 95 -18.39 4.68 -15.79
N ALA A 96 -17.89 5.19 -16.90
CA ALA A 96 -16.63 4.75 -17.47
C ALA A 96 -15.80 5.94 -17.94
N SER A 97 -14.50 5.86 -17.75
CA SER A 97 -13.56 6.89 -18.16
C SER A 97 -12.25 6.28 -18.66
N PRO A 98 -11.61 6.85 -19.68
CA PRO A 98 -10.26 6.48 -20.05
C PRO A 98 -9.28 6.88 -18.96
N LEU A 99 -8.25 6.07 -18.79
CA LEU A 99 -7.07 6.33 -17.96
C LEU A 99 -5.86 6.46 -18.88
N VAL A 100 -5.10 7.51 -18.68
CA VAL A 100 -3.91 7.79 -19.48
C VAL A 100 -2.76 8.26 -18.60
N ASN A 101 -1.54 7.91 -18.99
CA ASN A 101 -0.32 8.57 -18.55
C ASN A 101 0.61 8.67 -19.75
N PHE A 102 0.66 9.84 -20.34
CA PHE A 102 1.57 10.18 -21.43
C PHE A 102 2.58 11.20 -20.91
N SER A 103 3.71 10.70 -20.46
CA SER A 103 4.76 11.52 -19.87
C SER A 103 6.07 11.32 -20.64
N ASN A 104 6.79 12.40 -20.85
CA ASN A 104 8.16 12.39 -21.35
C ASN A 104 9.06 13.06 -20.33
N GLY A 105 10.32 12.65 -20.27
CA GLY A 105 11.27 13.23 -19.35
C GLY A 105 12.71 13.03 -19.79
N VAL A 106 13.60 13.67 -19.07
CA VAL A 106 15.05 13.58 -19.28
C VAL A 106 15.74 13.47 -17.93
N GLU A 107 16.57 12.45 -17.80
CA GLU A 107 17.57 12.37 -16.75
C GLU A 107 18.81 13.16 -17.21
N LEU A 108 19.12 14.23 -16.49
CA LEU A 108 20.09 15.22 -16.98
C LEU A 108 21.53 14.76 -16.84
N ILE A 109 21.87 13.93 -15.86
CA ILE A 109 23.26 13.50 -15.60
C ILE A 109 23.71 12.54 -16.70
N GLU A 110 22.91 11.52 -16.99
CA GLU A 110 23.21 10.51 -18.00
C GLU A 110 22.65 10.86 -19.39
N SER A 111 22.02 12.01 -19.52
CA SER A 111 21.35 12.47 -20.76
C SER A 111 20.37 11.44 -21.33
N LYS A 112 19.70 10.67 -20.43
CA LYS A 112 18.78 9.59 -20.80
C LYS A 112 17.36 10.13 -20.99
N ASN A 113 16.82 9.94 -22.19
CA ASN A 113 15.41 10.21 -22.46
C ASN A 113 14.53 9.12 -21.85
N THR A 114 13.47 9.54 -21.18
CA THR A 114 12.51 8.66 -20.54
C THR A 114 11.11 8.93 -21.06
N PHE A 115 10.24 7.93 -20.96
CA PHE A 115 8.82 8.12 -21.24
C PHE A 115 7.97 7.12 -20.44
N ILE A 116 6.72 7.49 -20.20
CA ILE A 116 5.67 6.60 -19.75
C ILE A 116 4.50 6.74 -20.73
N ASN A 117 4.06 5.62 -21.28
CA ASN A 117 2.92 5.52 -22.16
C ASN A 117 1.94 4.50 -21.59
N SER A 118 0.99 4.98 -20.79
CA SER A 118 -0.05 4.15 -20.19
C SER A 118 -1.39 4.44 -20.82
N ARG A 119 -2.11 3.38 -21.16
CA ARG A 119 -3.45 3.43 -21.73
C ARG A 119 -4.34 2.45 -21.01
N GLY A 120 -5.54 2.87 -20.68
CA GLY A 120 -6.47 2.02 -20.00
C GLY A 120 -7.82 2.65 -19.76
N TYR A 121 -8.57 2.05 -18.87
CA TYR A 121 -9.90 2.51 -18.49
C TYR A 121 -10.23 2.18 -17.04
N ILE A 122 -11.21 2.88 -16.53
CA ILE A 122 -11.90 2.56 -15.28
C ILE A 122 -13.40 2.53 -15.53
N VAL A 123 -14.06 1.50 -15.01
CA VAL A 123 -15.52 1.37 -14.98
C VAL A 123 -15.96 1.16 -13.55
N GLU A 124 -16.90 1.95 -13.12
CA GLU A 124 -17.43 1.87 -11.75
C GLU A 124 -18.94 1.94 -11.79
N GLY A 125 -19.59 1.29 -10.86
CA GLY A 125 -21.03 1.29 -10.81
C GLY A 125 -21.60 1.02 -9.44
N ILE A 126 -22.86 1.37 -9.32
CA ILE A 126 -23.72 1.10 -8.18
C ILE A 126 -24.97 0.42 -8.73
N LEU A 127 -25.35 -0.70 -8.11
CA LEU A 127 -26.53 -1.48 -8.44
C LEU A 127 -27.43 -1.56 -7.21
N GLY A 128 -28.63 -1.02 -7.33
CA GLY A 128 -29.52 -0.85 -6.19
C GLY A 128 -28.90 0.03 -5.12
N ASN A 129 -29.18 -0.29 -3.86
CA ASN A 129 -28.70 0.47 -2.71
C ASN A 129 -27.50 -0.19 -1.99
N SER A 130 -27.14 -1.41 -2.35
CA SER A 130 -26.23 -2.23 -1.55
C SER A 130 -25.02 -2.80 -2.30
N ILE A 131 -24.98 -2.72 -3.62
CA ILE A 131 -23.88 -3.25 -4.41
C ILE A 131 -23.14 -2.11 -5.10
N SER A 132 -21.83 -2.07 -4.96
CA SER A 132 -20.95 -1.24 -5.77
C SER A 132 -19.82 -2.06 -6.35
N PHE A 133 -19.32 -1.66 -7.51
CA PHE A 133 -18.19 -2.32 -8.16
C PHE A 133 -17.28 -1.30 -8.83
N SER A 134 -16.05 -1.69 -8.98
CA SER A 134 -15.05 -0.98 -9.78
C SER A 134 -14.17 -1.98 -10.51
N THR A 135 -13.78 -1.67 -11.73
CA THR A 135 -12.75 -2.39 -12.47
C THR A 135 -11.90 -1.41 -13.26
N SER A 136 -10.61 -1.64 -13.30
CA SER A 136 -9.66 -0.84 -14.07
C SER A 136 -8.60 -1.72 -14.71
N PHE A 137 -8.11 -1.26 -15.84
CA PHE A 137 -7.01 -1.88 -16.56
C PHE A 137 -6.09 -0.79 -17.09
N LEU A 138 -4.78 -1.01 -16.98
CA LEU A 138 -3.72 -0.17 -17.51
C LEU A 138 -2.68 -1.05 -18.20
N GLU A 139 -2.40 -0.75 -19.45
CA GLU A 139 -1.27 -1.26 -20.21
C GLU A 139 -0.20 -0.17 -20.28
N ASN A 140 1.04 -0.52 -20.00
CA ASN A 140 2.10 0.44 -19.82
C ASN A 140 3.33 0.04 -20.61
N GLN A 141 3.94 1.01 -21.29
CA GLN A 141 5.26 0.92 -21.88
C GLN A 141 6.09 2.10 -21.40
N SER A 142 7.28 1.84 -20.85
CA SER A 142 8.03 2.90 -20.18
C SER A 142 9.54 2.72 -20.31
N VAL A 143 10.24 3.84 -20.34
CA VAL A 143 11.68 3.94 -20.07
C VAL A 143 11.83 4.82 -18.84
N PHE A 144 12.49 4.30 -17.82
CA PHE A 144 12.64 4.98 -16.53
C PHE A 144 14.04 5.59 -16.36
N PRO A 145 14.21 6.56 -15.40
CA PRO A 145 15.52 6.99 -14.94
C PRO A 145 16.35 5.81 -14.41
N ASN A 146 17.67 5.94 -14.40
CA ASN A 146 18.59 4.84 -14.13
C ASN A 146 18.37 4.15 -12.79
N TYR A 147 18.07 4.89 -11.72
CA TYR A 147 17.82 4.29 -10.40
C TYR A 147 16.59 3.36 -10.40
N LEU A 148 15.51 3.73 -11.12
CA LEU A 148 14.33 2.87 -11.27
C LEU A 148 14.60 1.73 -12.25
N ASP A 149 15.31 1.99 -13.34
CA ASP A 149 15.70 0.96 -14.32
C ASP A 149 16.48 -0.16 -13.62
N SER A 150 17.49 0.18 -12.82
CA SER A 150 18.30 -0.76 -12.04
C SER A 150 17.43 -1.55 -11.04
N TYR A 151 16.56 -0.86 -10.29
CA TYR A 151 15.64 -1.52 -9.38
C TYR A 151 14.73 -2.53 -10.10
N ILE A 152 14.14 -2.13 -11.24
CA ILE A 152 13.23 -2.98 -12.01
C ILE A 152 13.96 -4.20 -12.57
N ARG A 153 15.19 -4.03 -13.10
CA ARG A 153 15.98 -5.16 -13.62
C ARG A 153 16.36 -6.15 -12.54
N ASN A 154 16.69 -5.67 -11.36
CA ASN A 154 17.07 -6.52 -10.21
C ASN A 154 15.85 -7.27 -9.66
N ASN A 155 14.72 -6.59 -9.47
CA ASN A 155 13.53 -7.15 -8.84
C ASN A 155 12.52 -7.75 -9.83
N LYS A 156 12.66 -7.53 -11.14
CA LYS A 156 11.76 -7.97 -12.22
C LYS A 156 10.34 -7.39 -12.12
N ILE A 157 10.16 -6.30 -11.37
CA ILE A 157 8.87 -5.65 -11.15
C ILE A 157 9.00 -4.13 -11.32
N VAL A 158 7.96 -3.49 -11.84
CA VAL A 158 7.78 -2.03 -11.71
C VAL A 158 7.13 -1.76 -10.36
N PRO A 159 7.69 -0.85 -9.52
CA PRO A 159 7.18 -0.60 -8.17
C PRO A 159 5.66 -0.40 -8.13
N GLY A 160 4.97 -1.27 -7.40
CA GLY A 160 3.52 -1.26 -7.23
C GLY A 160 2.68 -1.66 -8.44
N GLN A 161 3.28 -2.02 -9.58
CA GLN A 161 2.54 -2.19 -10.85
C GLN A 161 2.68 -3.57 -11.52
N GLY A 162 3.52 -4.44 -11.00
CA GLY A 162 3.62 -5.82 -11.46
C GLY A 162 4.88 -6.15 -12.24
N PHE A 163 4.88 -7.35 -12.82
CA PHE A 163 6.03 -7.94 -13.51
C PHE A 163 6.43 -7.14 -14.75
N ALA A 164 7.71 -6.82 -14.86
CA ALA A 164 8.29 -6.07 -15.97
C ALA A 164 8.86 -7.02 -17.05
N ARG A 165 8.36 -6.90 -18.28
CA ARG A 165 8.93 -7.55 -19.45
C ARG A 165 9.79 -6.54 -20.21
N SER A 166 10.82 -7.02 -20.89
CA SER A 166 11.64 -6.14 -21.74
C SER A 166 10.83 -5.58 -22.91
N PHE A 167 10.96 -4.30 -23.16
CA PHE A 167 10.37 -3.60 -24.29
C PHE A 167 11.46 -2.82 -25.03
N LYS A 168 11.68 -3.16 -26.30
CA LYS A 168 12.81 -2.65 -27.10
C LYS A 168 14.15 -2.87 -26.37
N GLU A 169 15.12 -1.98 -26.53
CA GLU A 169 16.45 -2.12 -25.92
C GLU A 169 16.46 -1.73 -24.43
N ASN A 170 15.78 -0.65 -24.05
CA ASN A 170 15.92 -0.02 -22.72
C ASN A 170 14.58 0.22 -22.01
N GLY A 171 13.51 -0.39 -22.45
CA GLY A 171 12.18 -0.16 -21.89
C GLY A 171 11.59 -1.39 -21.21
N PHE A 172 10.44 -1.16 -20.59
CA PHE A 172 9.63 -2.17 -19.93
C PHE A 172 8.19 -2.13 -20.42
N ASP A 173 7.61 -3.31 -20.59
CA ASP A 173 6.20 -3.55 -20.87
C ASP A 173 5.57 -4.24 -19.64
N TYR A 174 4.50 -3.68 -19.12
CA TYR A 174 3.84 -4.21 -17.92
C TYR A 174 2.38 -3.78 -17.89
N ALA A 175 1.55 -4.58 -17.25
CA ALA A 175 0.13 -4.32 -17.11
C ALA A 175 -0.32 -4.35 -15.66
N MET A 176 -1.34 -3.57 -15.35
CA MET A 176 -2.00 -3.57 -14.06
C MET A 176 -3.51 -3.67 -14.26
N SER A 177 -4.14 -4.63 -13.61
CA SER A 177 -5.59 -4.71 -13.50
C SER A 177 -6.01 -4.68 -12.03
N SER A 178 -7.08 -3.99 -11.73
CA SER A 178 -7.71 -4.05 -10.42
C SER A 178 -9.22 -4.09 -10.55
N GLY A 179 -9.89 -4.67 -9.57
CA GLY A 179 -11.34 -4.68 -9.55
C GLY A 179 -11.86 -5.22 -8.23
N HIS A 180 -13.07 -4.78 -7.88
CA HIS A 180 -13.76 -5.29 -6.69
C HIS A 180 -15.26 -5.19 -6.85
N VAL A 181 -15.95 -6.03 -6.13
CA VAL A 181 -17.39 -5.93 -5.86
C VAL A 181 -17.56 -5.81 -4.35
N THR A 182 -18.34 -4.82 -3.93
CA THR A 182 -18.66 -4.57 -2.53
C THR A 182 -20.15 -4.73 -2.32
N TYR A 183 -20.53 -5.55 -1.36
CA TYR A 183 -21.90 -5.73 -0.90
C TYR A 183 -22.06 -5.13 0.49
N THR A 184 -22.94 -4.14 0.61
CA THR A 184 -23.22 -3.41 1.85
C THR A 184 -24.69 -3.61 2.23
N PRO A 185 -25.06 -4.75 2.86
CA PRO A 185 -26.44 -5.07 3.22
C PRO A 185 -27.02 -4.11 4.26
N SER A 186 -26.16 -3.48 5.05
CA SER A 186 -26.54 -2.52 6.08
C SER A 186 -25.38 -1.55 6.36
N SER A 187 -25.60 -0.53 7.19
CA SER A 187 -24.53 0.35 7.66
C SER A 187 -23.50 -0.37 8.56
N MET A 188 -23.86 -1.55 9.09
CA MET A 188 -22.99 -2.32 9.97
C MET A 188 -22.01 -3.21 9.21
N PHE A 189 -22.36 -3.72 8.03
CA PHE A 189 -21.57 -4.71 7.31
C PHE A 189 -21.22 -4.27 5.90
N ALA A 190 -19.98 -4.48 5.53
CA ALA A 190 -19.52 -4.40 4.16
C ALA A 190 -18.65 -5.64 3.85
N ILE A 191 -18.98 -6.35 2.79
CA ILE A 191 -18.24 -7.52 2.31
C ILE A 191 -17.70 -7.16 0.93
N GLN A 192 -16.40 -7.27 0.75
CA GLN A 192 -15.75 -6.94 -0.51
C GLN A 192 -14.88 -8.10 -0.97
N PHE A 193 -15.11 -8.54 -2.19
CA PHE A 193 -14.22 -9.44 -2.92
C PHE A 193 -13.55 -8.66 -4.05
N GLY A 194 -12.23 -8.77 -4.15
CA GLY A 194 -11.49 -7.99 -5.12
C GLY A 194 -10.10 -8.52 -5.45
N HIS A 195 -9.52 -7.90 -6.46
CA HIS A 195 -8.12 -7.97 -6.82
C HIS A 195 -7.59 -6.54 -6.82
N GLY A 196 -6.72 -6.21 -5.88
CA GLY A 196 -6.28 -4.83 -5.66
C GLY A 196 -5.39 -4.70 -4.44
N LYS A 197 -5.39 -3.53 -3.83
CA LYS A 197 -4.53 -3.18 -2.69
C LYS A 197 -5.35 -2.72 -1.50
N ASN A 198 -4.78 -2.91 -0.31
CA ASN A 198 -5.27 -2.33 0.93
C ASN A 198 -4.13 -1.57 1.63
N PHE A 199 -4.48 -0.61 2.48
CA PHE A 199 -3.52 0.20 3.22
C PHE A 199 -4.02 0.42 4.65
N ILE A 200 -3.16 0.22 5.63
CA ILE A 200 -3.46 0.43 7.04
C ILE A 200 -2.57 1.54 7.59
N GLY A 201 -3.16 2.68 7.92
CA GLY A 201 -2.47 3.82 8.51
C GLY A 201 -3.01 5.16 8.03
N ASP A 202 -2.48 6.22 8.62
CA ASP A 202 -2.82 7.60 8.27
C ASP A 202 -1.62 8.35 7.66
N GLY A 203 -0.49 7.66 7.54
CA GLY A 203 0.77 8.18 7.00
C GLY A 203 0.90 8.18 5.49
N TYR A 204 2.05 8.65 5.03
CA TYR A 204 2.54 8.45 3.66
C TYR A 204 3.02 7.01 3.48
N ARG A 205 3.75 6.48 4.42
CA ARG A 205 4.15 5.07 4.53
C ARG A 205 3.22 4.33 5.49
N SER A 206 3.33 3.02 5.52
CA SER A 206 2.74 2.18 6.56
C SER A 206 3.73 1.13 7.00
N LEU A 207 3.77 0.86 8.31
CA LEU A 207 4.51 -0.25 8.90
C LEU A 207 3.63 -1.49 9.14
N LEU A 208 2.31 -1.37 8.95
CA LEU A 208 1.36 -2.48 9.13
C LEU A 208 1.04 -3.14 7.79
N LEU A 209 0.38 -2.43 6.88
CA LEU A 209 0.08 -2.89 5.53
C LEU A 209 0.06 -1.68 4.58
N SER A 210 0.84 -1.73 3.51
CA SER A 210 0.97 -0.67 2.51
C SER A 210 0.37 -1.09 1.16
N ASP A 211 0.05 -0.11 0.34
CA ASP A 211 -0.34 -0.26 -1.06
C ASP A 211 0.85 -0.19 -2.04
N ASN A 212 2.05 -0.36 -1.51
CA ASN A 212 3.31 -0.29 -2.24
C ASN A 212 3.58 -1.54 -3.11
N THR A 213 2.98 -2.70 -2.79
CA THR A 213 3.13 -3.93 -3.57
C THR A 213 2.23 -3.98 -4.81
N PHE A 214 2.35 -5.05 -5.61
CA PHE A 214 1.39 -5.36 -6.66
C PHE A 214 0.01 -5.72 -6.10
N ASN A 215 -1.01 -5.74 -6.95
CA ASN A 215 -2.36 -6.16 -6.61
C ASN A 215 -2.41 -7.65 -6.24
N TYR A 216 -3.27 -8.01 -5.30
CA TYR A 216 -3.53 -9.38 -4.86
C TYR A 216 -5.04 -9.64 -4.73
N PRO A 217 -5.49 -10.88 -4.96
CA PRO A 217 -6.88 -11.26 -4.68
C PRO A 217 -7.14 -11.27 -3.17
N TYR A 218 -8.28 -10.71 -2.76
CA TYR A 218 -8.64 -10.63 -1.34
C TYR A 218 -10.14 -10.72 -1.10
N LEU A 219 -10.49 -11.16 0.10
CA LEU A 219 -11.79 -11.00 0.73
C LEU A 219 -11.63 -10.08 1.93
N ARG A 220 -12.38 -8.98 1.98
CA ARG A 220 -12.44 -8.06 3.10
C ARG A 220 -13.84 -8.05 3.69
N VAL A 221 -13.95 -8.28 4.99
CA VAL A 221 -15.19 -8.16 5.75
C VAL A 221 -15.02 -7.06 6.77
N GLN A 222 -15.83 -6.02 6.68
CA GLN A 222 -15.80 -4.88 7.58
C GLN A 222 -17.10 -4.83 8.38
N THR A 223 -16.98 -4.77 9.70
CA THR A 223 -18.10 -4.66 10.64
C THR A 223 -17.98 -3.34 11.40
N ASN A 224 -19.02 -2.53 11.34
CA ASN A 224 -19.10 -1.27 12.08
C ASN A 224 -20.15 -1.41 13.19
N PHE A 225 -19.74 -1.20 14.41
CA PHE A 225 -20.62 -1.31 15.56
C PHE A 225 -20.27 -0.25 16.60
N TRP A 226 -21.21 0.63 16.93
CA TRP A 226 -21.03 1.72 17.88
C TRP A 226 -19.81 2.59 17.54
N LYS A 227 -18.74 2.55 18.33
CA LYS A 227 -17.46 3.26 18.12
C LYS A 227 -16.36 2.35 17.58
N ILE A 228 -16.70 1.15 17.15
CA ILE A 228 -15.78 0.11 16.74
C ILE A 228 -15.94 -0.15 15.24
N GLN A 229 -14.84 -0.26 14.55
CA GLN A 229 -14.75 -0.86 13.23
C GLN A 229 -13.80 -2.06 13.30
N TYR A 230 -14.31 -3.22 12.93
CA TYR A 230 -13.51 -4.43 12.86
C TYR A 230 -13.42 -4.89 11.41
N THR A 231 -12.20 -5.08 10.93
CA THR A 231 -11.94 -5.47 9.55
C THR A 231 -11.13 -6.76 9.53
N ASN A 232 -11.65 -7.76 8.83
CA ASN A 232 -10.94 -8.98 8.48
C ASN A 232 -10.51 -8.89 7.02
N LEU A 233 -9.25 -9.19 6.75
CA LEU A 233 -8.68 -9.25 5.40
C LEU A 233 -8.04 -10.62 5.19
N TYR A 234 -8.49 -11.32 4.17
CA TYR A 234 -7.93 -12.58 3.71
C TYR A 234 -7.39 -12.38 2.32
N ALA A 235 -6.13 -12.72 2.08
CA ALA A 235 -5.50 -12.51 0.79
C ALA A 235 -4.64 -13.69 0.35
N GLU A 236 -4.56 -13.91 -0.96
CA GLU A 236 -3.59 -14.80 -1.59
C GLU A 236 -2.42 -13.97 -2.13
N LEU A 237 -1.21 -14.33 -1.75
CA LEU A 237 0.02 -13.66 -2.12
C LEU A 237 0.89 -14.60 -2.97
N MET A 238 1.87 -14.03 -3.70
CA MET A 238 2.77 -14.80 -4.56
C MET A 238 4.22 -14.47 -4.25
N ASP A 239 5.06 -15.49 -4.30
CA ASP A 239 6.51 -15.37 -4.17
C ASP A 239 7.18 -15.62 -5.53
N ILE A 240 7.47 -14.55 -6.26
CA ILE A 240 8.13 -14.63 -7.56
C ILE A 240 9.65 -14.77 -7.45
N ASN A 241 10.23 -14.58 -6.26
CA ASN A 241 11.66 -14.72 -6.03
C ASN A 241 12.08 -16.19 -5.84
N TYR A 242 11.14 -17.07 -5.51
CA TYR A 242 11.38 -18.49 -5.28
C TYR A 242 12.18 -19.16 -6.41
N PHE A 243 11.87 -18.84 -7.66
CA PHE A 243 12.54 -19.42 -8.81
C PHE A 243 13.99 -18.95 -9.02
N LYS A 244 14.36 -17.79 -8.50
CA LYS A 244 15.75 -17.33 -8.53
C LYS A 244 16.66 -18.18 -7.65
N THR A 245 16.14 -18.63 -6.50
CA THR A 245 16.90 -19.38 -5.49
C THR A 245 16.93 -20.88 -5.74
N ASN A 246 15.91 -21.42 -6.39
CA ASN A 246 15.72 -22.88 -6.50
C ASN A 246 16.06 -23.45 -7.89
N SER A 247 16.66 -22.69 -8.81
CA SER A 247 17.19 -23.14 -10.13
C SER A 247 16.23 -24.03 -10.95
N LEU A 248 14.93 -23.77 -10.88
CA LEU A 248 13.94 -24.53 -11.66
C LEU A 248 13.92 -24.00 -13.10
N ASP A 249 14.41 -24.79 -14.04
CA ASP A 249 14.53 -24.41 -15.46
C ASP A 249 13.18 -24.27 -16.19
N ASN A 250 12.07 -24.75 -15.59
CA ASN A 250 10.73 -24.79 -16.20
C ASN A 250 9.68 -23.99 -15.40
N TRP A 251 10.03 -22.82 -14.89
CA TRP A 251 9.14 -21.97 -14.10
C TRP A 251 7.86 -21.55 -14.84
N ASP A 252 7.89 -21.41 -16.15
CA ASP A 252 6.74 -20.99 -16.98
C ASP A 252 5.52 -21.92 -16.90
N GLN A 253 5.72 -23.16 -16.50
CA GLN A 253 4.67 -24.17 -16.47
C GLN A 253 4.09 -24.43 -15.09
N MET A 254 4.77 -24.02 -14.01
CA MET A 254 4.39 -24.35 -12.63
C MET A 254 3.63 -23.23 -11.91
N GLY A 255 3.63 -22.01 -12.45
CA GLY A 255 3.13 -20.82 -11.76
C GLY A 255 3.99 -20.42 -10.56
N TYR A 256 3.70 -19.28 -9.97
CA TYR A 256 4.41 -18.82 -8.77
C TYR A 256 3.92 -19.52 -7.50
N PRO A 257 4.82 -19.86 -6.57
CA PRO A 257 4.42 -20.34 -5.25
C PRO A 257 3.49 -19.35 -4.56
N LYS A 258 2.48 -19.88 -3.93
CA LYS A 258 1.47 -19.11 -3.22
C LYS A 258 1.70 -19.16 -1.73
N LYS A 259 1.35 -18.07 -1.08
CA LYS A 259 1.22 -17.94 0.36
C LYS A 259 -0.07 -17.17 0.67
N TYR A 260 -0.54 -17.27 1.88
CA TYR A 260 -1.79 -16.66 2.30
C TYR A 260 -1.55 -15.70 3.45
N LEU A 261 -2.43 -14.72 3.53
CA LEU A 261 -2.44 -13.74 4.60
C LEU A 261 -3.84 -13.70 5.20
N SER A 262 -3.92 -13.80 6.52
CA SER A 262 -5.09 -13.42 7.30
C SER A 262 -4.72 -12.26 8.21
N SER A 263 -5.55 -11.24 8.25
CA SER A 263 -5.30 -10.06 9.09
C SER A 263 -6.57 -9.58 9.76
N HIS A 264 -6.46 -9.24 11.03
CA HIS A 264 -7.48 -8.62 11.85
C HIS A 264 -7.08 -7.19 12.19
N TYR A 265 -8.01 -6.26 12.03
CA TYR A 265 -7.80 -4.86 12.38
C TYR A 265 -8.99 -4.33 13.16
N LEU A 266 -8.79 -4.06 14.43
CA LEU A 266 -9.80 -3.54 15.36
C LEU A 266 -9.52 -2.07 15.62
N SER A 267 -10.36 -1.18 15.13
CA SER A 267 -10.27 0.27 15.35
C SER A 267 -11.36 0.75 16.29
N VAL A 268 -10.98 1.53 17.29
CA VAL A 268 -11.88 2.06 18.32
C VAL A 268 -11.74 3.58 18.40
N ASN A 269 -12.85 4.30 18.23
CA ASN A 269 -12.95 5.73 18.47
C ASN A 269 -13.19 5.96 19.98
N ILE A 270 -12.12 6.04 20.78
CA ILE A 270 -12.20 6.24 22.23
C ILE A 270 -12.92 7.55 22.54
N SER A 271 -12.56 8.60 21.82
CA SER A 271 -13.19 9.91 21.86
C SER A 271 -13.24 10.52 20.44
N PRO A 272 -13.92 11.66 20.24
CA PRO A 272 -13.87 12.37 18.96
C PRO A 272 -12.46 12.70 18.47
N LYS A 273 -11.52 12.81 19.40
CA LYS A 273 -10.13 13.19 19.10
C LYS A 273 -9.15 12.03 19.12
N ILE A 274 -9.46 10.91 19.78
CA ILE A 274 -8.53 9.80 20.00
C ILE A 274 -9.06 8.54 19.34
N LYS A 275 -8.27 7.96 18.46
CA LYS A 275 -8.52 6.67 17.83
C LYS A 275 -7.35 5.74 18.11
N ILE A 276 -7.64 4.52 18.51
CA ILE A 276 -6.65 3.46 18.77
C ILE A 276 -7.10 2.22 18.02
N SER A 277 -6.15 1.54 17.40
CA SER A 277 -6.45 0.35 16.64
C SER A 277 -5.40 -0.73 16.88
N LEU A 278 -5.84 -1.97 16.97
CA LEU A 278 -5.02 -3.15 17.10
C LEU A 278 -4.96 -3.87 15.75
N PHE A 279 -3.80 -4.37 15.43
CA PHE A 279 -3.49 -5.12 14.22
C PHE A 279 -2.91 -6.47 14.58
N GLU A 280 -3.35 -7.50 13.91
CA GLU A 280 -2.75 -8.83 13.94
C GLU A 280 -2.76 -9.38 12.52
N SER A 281 -1.68 -10.06 12.13
CA SER A 281 -1.60 -10.70 10.82
C SER A 281 -0.79 -11.98 10.90
N VAL A 282 -1.19 -12.99 10.14
CA VAL A 282 -0.43 -14.23 9.96
C VAL A 282 -0.20 -14.47 8.47
N ILE A 283 1.02 -14.87 8.12
CA ILE A 283 1.38 -15.37 6.79
C ILE A 283 1.78 -16.83 6.90
N TRP A 284 1.12 -17.67 6.10
CA TRP A 284 1.46 -19.08 5.94
C TRP A 284 1.59 -19.45 4.47
N ARG A 285 2.32 -20.50 4.19
CA ARG A 285 2.53 -21.01 2.84
C ARG A 285 1.81 -22.32 2.59
N THR A 286 1.57 -22.64 1.33
CA THR A 286 1.29 -24.00 0.90
C THR A 286 2.60 -24.76 0.84
N ASN A 287 2.73 -25.84 1.62
CA ASN A 287 3.84 -26.77 1.42
C ASN A 287 3.53 -27.69 0.24
N HIS A 288 4.48 -27.88 -0.66
CA HIS A 288 4.39 -28.89 -1.72
C HIS A 288 4.80 -30.30 -1.25
N ALA A 289 5.09 -30.48 0.05
CA ALA A 289 5.42 -31.79 0.61
C ALA A 289 4.16 -32.66 0.83
N PRO A 290 4.24 -33.98 0.67
CA PRO A 290 3.13 -34.87 0.98
C PRO A 290 2.67 -34.70 2.44
N GLY A 291 1.37 -34.42 2.64
CA GLY A 291 0.78 -34.17 3.95
C GLY A 291 0.76 -32.70 4.39
N SER A 292 1.19 -31.76 3.56
CA SER A 292 1.17 -30.35 3.89
C SER A 292 -0.21 -29.72 3.67
N ASN A 293 -0.62 -28.87 4.60
CA ASN A 293 -1.87 -28.15 4.56
C ASN A 293 -1.75 -27.02 3.52
N GLY A 294 -2.56 -27.09 2.47
CA GLY A 294 -2.74 -25.96 1.56
C GLY A 294 -3.32 -24.75 2.29
N PHE A 295 -4.38 -24.19 1.78
CA PHE A 295 -5.15 -23.17 2.47
C PHE A 295 -5.70 -23.69 3.80
N ASP A 296 -5.34 -23.06 4.93
CA ASP A 296 -5.81 -23.48 6.25
C ASP A 296 -7.05 -22.69 6.68
N ILE A 297 -8.16 -23.39 6.82
CA ILE A 297 -9.44 -22.81 7.19
C ILE A 297 -9.46 -22.24 8.62
N ASN A 298 -8.56 -22.70 9.50
CA ASN A 298 -8.49 -22.20 10.88
C ASN A 298 -8.15 -20.70 10.92
N TYR A 299 -7.35 -20.22 9.98
CA TYR A 299 -7.01 -18.81 9.85
C TYR A 299 -8.13 -17.95 9.24
N LEU A 300 -9.25 -18.51 8.84
CA LEU A 300 -10.45 -17.77 8.44
C LEU A 300 -11.36 -17.42 9.62
N ASN A 301 -11.04 -17.83 10.83
CA ASN A 301 -11.85 -17.48 12.00
C ASN A 301 -11.86 -15.94 12.19
N PRO A 302 -13.01 -15.28 12.08
CA PRO A 302 -13.04 -13.82 12.06
C PRO A 302 -12.92 -13.19 13.46
N ILE A 303 -12.90 -13.97 14.53
CA ILE A 303 -12.99 -13.46 15.90
C ILE A 303 -11.82 -13.96 16.77
N ALA A 304 -11.36 -15.18 16.56
CA ALA A 304 -10.27 -15.73 17.35
C ALA A 304 -8.94 -15.05 17.00
N LEU A 305 -8.12 -14.82 18.02
CA LEU A 305 -6.78 -14.32 17.83
C LEU A 305 -5.95 -15.33 17.03
N LEU A 306 -5.17 -14.86 16.06
CA LEU A 306 -4.42 -15.69 15.12
C LEU A 306 -3.23 -16.40 15.79
N ARG A 307 -2.57 -15.75 16.75
CA ARG A 307 -1.42 -16.34 17.46
C ARG A 307 -1.77 -17.62 18.24
N PRO A 308 -2.85 -17.70 19.05
CA PRO A 308 -3.30 -18.97 19.65
C PRO A 308 -3.66 -20.05 18.63
N ILE A 309 -4.19 -19.67 17.46
CA ILE A 309 -4.49 -20.63 16.39
C ILE A 309 -3.19 -21.23 15.87
N GLU A 310 -2.19 -20.43 15.53
CA GLU A 310 -0.87 -20.87 15.08
C GLU A 310 -0.24 -21.85 16.07
N TYR A 311 -0.26 -21.54 17.37
CA TYR A 311 0.20 -22.45 18.41
C TYR A 311 -0.55 -23.79 18.40
N SER A 312 -1.87 -23.77 18.22
CA SER A 312 -2.69 -24.99 18.19
C SER A 312 -2.41 -25.88 17.00
N LEU A 313 -1.94 -25.30 15.90
CA LEU A 313 -1.56 -25.99 14.68
C LEU A 313 -0.12 -26.54 14.72
N ASN A 314 0.65 -26.17 15.73
CA ASN A 314 2.08 -26.45 15.82
C ASN A 314 2.83 -26.03 14.53
N SER A 315 2.41 -24.90 13.97
CA SER A 315 2.94 -24.32 12.75
C SER A 315 3.89 -23.16 13.10
N ALA A 316 5.02 -23.08 12.45
CA ALA A 316 5.94 -21.95 12.56
C ALA A 316 5.60 -20.92 11.47
N ASP A 317 4.44 -20.29 11.57
CA ASP A 317 3.98 -19.27 10.62
C ASP A 317 4.44 -17.87 11.06
N ASN A 318 4.51 -16.94 10.14
CA ASN A 318 4.96 -15.58 10.42
C ASN A 318 3.80 -14.75 10.98
N VAL A 319 3.86 -14.39 12.26
CA VAL A 319 2.81 -13.64 12.95
C VAL A 319 3.30 -12.27 13.37
N LEU A 320 2.58 -11.24 12.95
CA LEU A 320 2.85 -9.85 13.28
C LEU A 320 1.70 -9.27 14.12
N VAL A 321 2.06 -8.45 15.10
CA VAL A 321 1.11 -7.70 15.95
C VAL A 321 1.45 -6.22 15.88
N GLY A 322 0.45 -5.35 15.84
CA GLY A 322 0.69 -3.92 15.72
C GLY A 322 -0.35 -3.05 16.41
N LEU A 323 0.02 -1.80 16.57
CA LEU A 323 -0.81 -0.74 17.09
C LEU A 323 -0.82 0.42 16.10
N ASN A 324 -1.99 1.03 15.88
CA ASN A 324 -2.12 2.31 15.21
C ASN A 324 -2.89 3.26 16.11
N ALA A 325 -2.37 4.47 16.30
CA ALA A 325 -3.01 5.47 17.14
C ALA A 325 -3.02 6.82 16.45
N SER A 326 -4.05 7.61 16.72
CA SER A 326 -4.11 8.98 16.21
C SER A 326 -4.82 9.93 17.17
N TYR A 327 -4.45 11.21 17.07
CA TYR A 327 -4.98 12.31 17.87
C TYR A 327 -5.30 13.52 16.98
N THR A 328 -6.57 13.92 16.98
CA THR A 328 -7.08 15.06 16.22
C THR A 328 -6.98 16.33 17.06
N LEU A 329 -6.31 17.34 16.54
CA LEU A 329 -6.26 18.71 17.06
C LEU A 329 -7.19 19.61 16.23
N SER A 330 -7.26 20.91 16.56
CA SER A 330 -8.16 21.83 15.84
C SER A 330 -7.86 21.97 14.33
N SER A 331 -6.58 22.04 13.97
CA SER A 331 -6.11 22.21 12.59
C SER A 331 -5.06 21.17 12.19
N SER A 332 -4.85 20.15 13.01
CA SER A 332 -3.78 19.19 12.78
C SER A 332 -4.11 17.80 13.29
N TYR A 333 -3.34 16.82 12.83
CA TYR A 333 -3.57 15.42 13.09
C TYR A 333 -2.24 14.71 13.37
N LEU A 334 -2.09 14.20 14.58
CA LEU A 334 -0.96 13.37 14.97
C LEU A 334 -1.33 11.90 14.78
N TYR A 335 -0.42 11.08 14.29
CA TYR A 335 -0.61 9.65 14.11
C TYR A 335 0.69 8.88 14.34
N GLY A 336 0.55 7.60 14.63
CA GLY A 336 1.70 6.71 14.79
C GLY A 336 1.32 5.25 14.70
N GLN A 337 2.33 4.44 14.40
CA GLN A 337 2.23 2.99 14.34
C GLN A 337 3.35 2.34 15.14
N LEU A 338 3.07 1.17 15.68
CA LEU A 338 4.04 0.23 16.24
C LEU A 338 3.79 -1.13 15.59
N ILE A 339 4.83 -1.79 15.15
CA ILE A 339 4.81 -3.18 14.70
C ILE A 339 5.77 -4.02 15.53
N LEU A 340 5.34 -5.20 15.90
CA LEU A 340 6.11 -6.23 16.57
C LEU A 340 6.02 -7.51 15.73
N ASP A 341 7.16 -8.14 15.51
CA ASP A 341 7.30 -9.36 14.74
C ASP A 341 8.02 -10.41 15.62
N GLU A 342 7.44 -11.58 15.83
CA GLU A 342 7.97 -12.67 16.67
C GLU A 342 8.47 -12.17 18.05
N PHE A 343 7.70 -11.32 18.71
CA PHE A 343 8.08 -10.70 19.96
C PHE A 343 8.20 -11.72 21.09
N SER A 344 9.40 -11.84 21.68
CA SER A 344 9.64 -12.63 22.89
C SER A 344 9.98 -11.72 24.06
N VAL A 345 9.22 -11.87 25.15
CA VAL A 345 9.44 -11.10 26.39
C VAL A 345 10.83 -11.38 26.98
N ASP A 346 11.35 -12.58 26.82
CA ASP A 346 12.65 -13.00 27.36
C ASP A 346 13.83 -12.24 26.74
N TYR A 347 13.64 -11.76 25.51
CA TYR A 347 14.65 -10.95 24.80
C TYR A 347 14.42 -9.44 24.90
N PHE A 348 13.32 -9.04 25.55
CA PHE A 348 13.01 -7.63 25.75
C PHE A 348 13.93 -7.05 26.82
N GLY A 349 14.83 -6.18 26.42
CA GLY A 349 15.85 -5.58 27.29
C GLY A 349 17.22 -6.23 27.21
N SER A 350 17.40 -7.36 26.51
CA SER A 350 18.73 -7.81 26.11
C SER A 350 19.26 -6.87 25.02
N LYS A 351 20.44 -6.30 25.23
CA LYS A 351 21.03 -5.36 24.27
C LYS A 351 21.22 -6.05 22.93
N ASN A 352 20.61 -5.47 21.89
CA ASN A 352 20.88 -5.81 20.49
C ASN A 352 20.62 -7.27 20.08
N SER A 353 19.66 -7.98 20.72
CA SER A 353 19.26 -9.29 20.24
C SER A 353 18.55 -9.20 18.88
N TRP A 354 18.80 -10.19 18.01
CA TRP A 354 18.14 -10.31 16.71
C TRP A 354 16.60 -10.45 16.86
N ALA A 355 16.14 -11.08 17.92
CA ALA A 355 14.72 -11.30 18.21
C ALA A 355 13.98 -10.03 18.65
N ASN A 356 14.68 -8.91 18.82
CA ASN A 356 14.05 -7.60 19.03
C ASN A 356 13.57 -7.01 17.70
N LYS A 357 12.60 -7.67 17.05
CA LYS A 357 12.01 -7.28 15.78
C LYS A 357 10.85 -6.34 16.01
N TYR A 358 11.05 -5.06 15.75
CA TYR A 358 10.01 -4.04 15.85
C TYR A 358 10.27 -2.86 14.91
N GLY A 359 9.22 -2.10 14.68
CA GLY A 359 9.31 -0.80 14.01
C GLY A 359 8.28 0.17 14.54
N TYR A 360 8.54 1.46 14.39
CA TYR A 360 7.60 2.50 14.76
C TYR A 360 7.58 3.64 13.75
N GLN A 361 6.40 4.27 13.64
CA GLN A 361 6.13 5.44 12.83
C GLN A 361 5.54 6.51 13.71
N ILE A 362 5.96 7.76 13.50
CA ILE A 362 5.33 8.96 14.06
C ILE A 362 5.17 9.97 12.94
N GLY A 363 3.99 10.54 12.82
CA GLY A 363 3.70 11.53 11.80
C GLY A 363 2.73 12.60 12.27
N TYR A 364 2.81 13.75 11.60
CA TYR A 364 2.02 14.93 11.90
C TYR A 364 1.55 15.57 10.60
N LYS A 365 0.24 15.89 10.52
CA LYS A 365 -0.37 16.63 9.42
C LYS A 365 -0.88 17.96 9.94
N PHE A 366 -0.56 19.02 9.25
CA PHE A 366 -1.02 20.37 9.57
C PHE A 366 -1.82 20.91 8.36
N PHE A 367 -3.10 21.19 8.60
CA PHE A 367 -4.00 21.71 7.59
C PHE A 367 -4.15 23.22 7.71
N ASN A 368 -4.09 23.91 6.58
CA ASN A 368 -4.18 25.36 6.46
C ASN A 368 -3.18 26.13 7.37
N PRO A 369 -1.89 25.73 7.44
CA PRO A 369 -0.89 26.46 8.23
C PRO A 369 -0.82 27.92 7.79
N LEU A 370 -0.60 28.82 8.76
CA LEU A 370 -0.52 30.27 8.53
C LEU A 370 -1.77 30.85 7.84
N ASP A 371 -2.95 30.25 8.04
CA ASP A 371 -4.22 30.59 7.39
C ASP A 371 -4.20 30.50 5.85
N ILE A 372 -3.21 29.81 5.29
CA ILE A 372 -3.14 29.53 3.85
C ILE A 372 -4.10 28.37 3.54
N ASN A 373 -5.27 28.70 3.02
CA ASN A 373 -6.29 27.74 2.69
C ASN A 373 -5.79 26.68 1.69
N ARG A 374 -6.06 25.39 1.98
CA ARG A 374 -5.71 24.24 1.14
C ARG A 374 -4.20 23.99 1.02
N LEU A 375 -3.42 24.52 1.95
CA LEU A 375 -2.06 24.09 2.19
C LEU A 375 -2.10 22.97 3.25
N THR A 376 -1.47 21.85 2.97
CA THR A 376 -1.26 20.76 3.93
C THR A 376 0.24 20.50 4.05
N ILE A 377 0.74 20.48 5.26
CA ILE A 377 2.12 20.06 5.56
C ILE A 377 2.05 18.74 6.30
N GLN A 378 2.87 17.79 5.91
CA GLN A 378 3.02 16.49 6.58
C GLN A 378 4.48 16.21 6.86
N VAL A 379 4.76 15.76 8.09
CA VAL A 379 6.07 15.28 8.51
C VAL A 379 5.89 13.86 9.01
N GLU A 380 6.82 12.95 8.67
CA GLU A 380 6.74 11.56 9.08
C GLU A 380 8.14 11.01 9.35
N PHE A 381 8.27 10.22 10.39
CA PHE A 381 9.47 9.47 10.72
C PHE A 381 9.12 8.00 10.86
N ASN A 382 9.90 7.14 10.20
CA ASN A 382 9.78 5.69 10.20
C ASN A 382 11.11 5.08 10.65
N LEU A 383 11.03 4.06 11.51
CA LEU A 383 12.19 3.25 11.89
C LEU A 383 11.75 1.78 12.00
N VAL A 384 12.54 0.89 11.39
CA VAL A 384 12.31 -0.56 11.48
C VAL A 384 13.64 -1.26 11.73
N ARG A 385 13.67 -2.11 12.76
CA ARG A 385 14.86 -2.88 13.13
C ARG A 385 15.19 -3.97 12.12
N PRO A 386 16.48 -4.43 12.10
CA PRO A 386 16.89 -5.58 11.30
C PRO A 386 16.00 -6.81 11.55
N TYR A 387 15.78 -7.61 10.51
CA TYR A 387 15.03 -8.87 10.48
C TYR A 387 13.51 -8.72 10.69
N THR A 388 12.97 -7.57 11.03
CA THR A 388 11.53 -7.33 11.08
C THR A 388 10.93 -7.65 9.71
N TYR A 389 9.78 -8.33 9.66
CA TYR A 389 9.09 -8.84 8.46
C TYR A 389 9.75 -10.04 7.76
N ALA A 390 11.00 -10.37 8.09
CA ALA A 390 11.66 -11.55 7.57
C ALA A 390 11.39 -12.77 8.46
N HIS A 391 11.40 -13.95 7.87
CA HIS A 391 11.16 -15.21 8.56
C HIS A 391 12.31 -16.19 8.31
N ASN A 392 12.49 -17.19 9.20
CA ASN A 392 13.50 -18.24 9.01
C ASN A 392 13.28 -19.00 7.69
N ASN A 393 12.02 -19.20 7.32
CA ASN A 393 11.65 -19.64 5.99
C ASN A 393 11.32 -18.43 5.12
N PRO A 394 12.16 -18.04 4.16
CA PRO A 394 11.96 -16.83 3.35
C PRO A 394 10.64 -16.78 2.60
N SER A 395 10.02 -17.94 2.29
CA SER A 395 8.72 -17.96 1.63
C SER A 395 7.54 -17.55 2.52
N GLN A 396 7.76 -17.38 3.83
CA GLN A 396 6.78 -16.86 4.79
C GLN A 396 7.05 -15.42 5.20
N ASN A 397 7.95 -14.72 4.50
CA ASN A 397 8.21 -13.31 4.74
C ASN A 397 6.97 -12.42 4.50
N TYR A 398 6.96 -11.24 5.11
CA TYR A 398 5.90 -10.24 4.94
C TYR A 398 6.11 -9.43 3.65
N ALA A 399 6.04 -10.13 2.51
CA ALA A 399 6.24 -9.57 1.17
C ALA A 399 5.29 -10.20 0.15
N HIS A 400 5.08 -9.53 -0.96
CA HIS A 400 4.31 -9.99 -2.11
C HIS A 400 4.96 -9.49 -3.38
N TYR A 401 5.13 -10.38 -4.36
CA TYR A 401 5.57 -10.03 -5.70
C TYR A 401 6.90 -9.23 -5.70
N ASN A 402 7.91 -9.73 -4.98
CA ASN A 402 9.23 -9.10 -4.72
C ASN A 402 9.18 -7.71 -4.07
N GLN A 403 8.11 -7.39 -3.36
CA GLN A 403 7.96 -6.10 -2.68
C GLN A 403 7.49 -6.31 -1.25
N PRO A 404 8.04 -5.56 -0.26
CA PRO A 404 7.55 -5.59 1.11
C PRO A 404 6.07 -5.18 1.19
N LEU A 405 5.27 -5.89 1.99
CA LEU A 405 3.86 -5.53 2.25
C LEU A 405 3.71 -4.28 3.11
N ALA A 406 4.74 -3.91 3.86
CA ALA A 406 4.79 -2.72 4.69
C ALA A 406 5.57 -1.58 4.00
N HIS A 407 6.69 -1.17 4.56
CA HIS A 407 7.50 -0.07 4.03
C HIS A 407 8.37 -0.53 2.83
N PRO A 408 8.55 0.29 1.77
CA PRO A 408 9.35 -0.09 0.59
C PRO A 408 10.80 -0.50 0.90
N LEU A 409 11.42 0.09 1.92
CA LEU A 409 12.78 -0.26 2.34
C LEU A 409 12.88 -1.57 3.14
N GLY A 410 11.75 -2.28 3.38
CA GLY A 410 11.73 -3.51 4.17
C GLY A 410 12.07 -3.27 5.64
N ALA A 411 13.26 -3.66 6.08
CA ALA A 411 13.72 -3.55 7.46
C ALA A 411 15.14 -2.94 7.53
N ASN A 412 15.69 -2.79 8.75
CA ASN A 412 17.03 -2.25 9.01
C ASN A 412 17.21 -0.80 8.48
N PHE A 413 16.20 0.06 8.68
CA PHE A 413 16.22 1.43 8.17
C PHE A 413 15.65 2.47 9.14
N SER A 414 15.97 3.74 8.87
CA SER A 414 15.24 4.91 9.33
C SER A 414 14.97 5.84 8.13
N GLU A 415 13.78 6.46 8.11
CA GLU A 415 13.35 7.38 7.06
C GLU A 415 12.68 8.61 7.67
N PHE A 416 13.04 9.79 7.19
CA PHE A 416 12.36 11.04 7.48
C PHE A 416 11.75 11.59 6.19
N LEU A 417 10.48 11.98 6.27
CA LEU A 417 9.74 12.58 5.17
C LEU A 417 9.19 13.95 5.57
N PHE A 418 9.29 14.87 4.63
CA PHE A 418 8.57 16.15 4.66
C PHE A 418 7.78 16.29 3.36
N MET A 419 6.52 16.66 3.48
CA MET A 419 5.62 16.88 2.35
C MET A 419 4.85 18.18 2.53
N ALA A 420 4.66 18.90 1.44
CA ALA A 420 3.84 20.09 1.38
C ALA A 420 3.00 20.06 0.11
N ASP A 421 1.68 20.10 0.28
CA ASP A 421 0.69 20.06 -0.79
C ASP A 421 -0.12 21.35 -0.76
N TYR A 422 -0.11 22.12 -1.85
CA TYR A 422 -0.88 23.36 -1.97
C TYR A 422 -1.79 23.31 -3.20
N LYS A 423 -3.05 23.68 -3.02
CA LYS A 423 -4.03 23.76 -4.11
C LYS A 423 -4.64 25.15 -4.24
N TRP A 424 -4.50 25.73 -5.41
CA TRP A 424 -5.12 26.99 -5.78
C TRP A 424 -5.98 26.82 -7.02
N LYS A 425 -7.31 26.84 -6.83
CA LYS A 425 -8.26 26.54 -7.90
C LYS A 425 -7.96 25.14 -8.51
N ARG A 426 -7.53 25.09 -9.77
CA ARG A 426 -7.13 23.86 -10.48
C ARG A 426 -5.62 23.60 -10.48
N PHE A 427 -4.84 24.51 -9.93
CA PHE A 427 -3.39 24.35 -9.78
C PHE A 427 -3.08 23.56 -8.51
N VAL A 428 -2.17 22.62 -8.64
CA VAL A 428 -1.64 21.81 -7.54
C VAL A 428 -0.12 21.96 -7.54
N ILE A 429 0.42 22.22 -6.39
CA ILE A 429 1.87 22.24 -6.15
C ILE A 429 2.12 21.25 -5.03
N ASP A 430 2.94 20.26 -5.27
CA ASP A 430 3.37 19.33 -4.26
C ASP A 430 4.90 19.27 -4.19
N ALA A 431 5.43 19.22 -2.97
CA ALA A 431 6.83 19.06 -2.68
C ALA A 431 7.00 17.91 -1.69
N LYS A 432 8.00 17.06 -1.92
CA LYS A 432 8.34 15.96 -1.02
C LYS A 432 9.85 15.87 -0.88
N LEU A 433 10.32 15.79 0.37
CA LEU A 433 11.71 15.57 0.73
C LEU A 433 11.81 14.29 1.54
N ILE A 434 12.76 13.43 1.21
CA ILE A 434 13.03 12.16 1.88
C ILE A 434 14.49 12.10 2.25
N SER A 435 14.78 11.69 3.47
CA SER A 435 16.11 11.31 3.92
C SER A 435 16.01 9.94 4.58
N ALA A 436 16.61 8.94 3.97
CA ALA A 436 16.61 7.58 4.47
C ALA A 436 18.03 7.06 4.66
N LYS A 437 18.18 6.20 5.67
CA LYS A 437 19.42 5.48 5.97
C LYS A 437 19.05 4.02 6.24
N TYR A 438 19.73 3.09 5.60
CA TYR A 438 19.50 1.66 5.83
C TYR A 438 20.80 0.85 5.70
N GLY A 439 20.80 -0.34 6.31
CA GLY A 439 21.88 -1.31 6.14
C GLY A 439 21.50 -2.27 5.01
N GLY A 440 22.08 -2.07 3.84
CA GLY A 440 21.87 -2.92 2.67
C GLY A 440 22.58 -4.28 2.78
N GLN A 441 22.23 -5.18 1.88
CA GLN A 441 22.91 -6.46 1.73
C GLN A 441 24.29 -6.25 1.10
N ILE A 442 25.30 -6.96 1.61
CA ILE A 442 26.62 -7.03 0.98
C ILE A 442 26.53 -8.01 -0.19
N SER A 443 27.02 -7.60 -1.37
CA SER A 443 26.99 -8.42 -2.57
C SER A 443 27.68 -9.77 -2.35
N ASP A 444 27.06 -10.84 -2.87
CA ASP A 444 27.55 -12.22 -2.79
C ASP A 444 27.77 -12.79 -1.37
N SER A 445 27.34 -12.05 -0.34
CA SER A 445 27.41 -12.54 1.04
C SER A 445 26.22 -13.46 1.35
N PRO A 446 26.46 -14.65 1.95
CA PRO A 446 25.40 -15.49 2.47
C PRO A 446 24.84 -14.97 3.80
N ILE A 447 25.45 -13.95 4.38
CA ILE A 447 25.05 -13.37 5.65
C ILE A 447 23.92 -12.38 5.43
N SER A 448 22.77 -12.60 6.06
CA SER A 448 21.66 -11.65 6.10
C SER A 448 21.95 -10.56 7.13
N TYR A 449 21.90 -9.32 6.72
CA TYR A 449 22.02 -8.14 7.59
C TYR A 449 20.66 -7.57 8.01
N GLY A 450 19.55 -8.25 7.64
CA GLY A 450 18.21 -8.00 8.13
C GLY A 450 17.44 -6.94 7.38
N SER A 451 17.88 -6.49 6.21
CA SER A 451 17.13 -5.61 5.31
C SER A 451 16.42 -6.39 4.22
N ASP A 452 17.06 -7.43 3.67
CA ASP A 452 16.47 -8.27 2.64
C ASP A 452 15.53 -9.32 3.25
N LEU A 453 14.23 -9.15 3.01
CA LEU A 453 13.19 -10.02 3.54
C LEU A 453 13.19 -11.43 2.90
N TYR A 454 13.92 -11.62 1.81
CA TYR A 454 14.01 -12.90 1.10
C TYR A 454 15.22 -13.75 1.54
N MET A 455 15.98 -13.28 2.54
CA MET A 455 17.03 -14.05 3.19
C MET A 455 16.54 -14.67 4.49
N ALA A 456 16.94 -15.92 4.77
CA ALA A 456 16.59 -16.60 6.00
C ALA A 456 17.14 -15.86 7.23
N THR A 457 16.43 -15.93 8.34
CA THR A 457 16.82 -15.29 9.61
C THR A 457 17.47 -16.24 10.59
N GLY A 458 17.67 -17.53 10.25
CA GLY A 458 18.38 -18.50 11.07
C GLY A 458 19.83 -18.10 11.36
N ASN A 459 20.43 -18.63 12.40
CA ASN A 459 21.85 -18.38 12.72
C ASN A 459 22.73 -19.13 11.72
N PHE A 460 23.46 -18.41 10.88
CA PHE A 460 24.26 -18.99 9.80
C PHE A 460 25.30 -20.02 10.30
N ALA A 461 25.95 -19.73 11.40
CA ALA A 461 26.99 -20.63 11.98
C ALA A 461 26.37 -21.93 12.53
N GLN A 462 25.13 -21.89 13.03
CA GLN A 462 24.46 -23.03 13.64
C GLN A 462 23.64 -23.85 12.62
N GLU A 463 23.06 -23.22 11.66
CA GLU A 463 22.07 -23.81 10.74
C GLU A 463 22.62 -24.10 9.34
N ALA A 464 23.79 -23.59 8.98
CA ALA A 464 24.39 -23.79 7.64
C ALA A 464 24.54 -25.28 7.25
N ASN A 465 24.65 -26.16 8.22
CA ASN A 465 24.73 -27.62 8.00
C ASN A 465 23.37 -28.35 8.10
N LEU A 466 22.32 -27.71 8.59
CA LEU A 466 21.03 -28.35 8.88
C LEU A 466 19.96 -28.04 7.85
N ILE A 467 20.05 -26.88 7.23
CA ILE A 467 19.04 -26.41 6.27
C ILE A 467 19.78 -25.95 5.01
N ASN A 468 19.52 -26.56 3.87
CA ASN A 468 20.05 -26.17 2.56
C ASN A 468 19.59 -24.76 2.10
N ILE A 469 19.41 -23.80 3.02
CA ILE A 469 18.92 -22.45 2.70
C ILE A 469 20.05 -21.51 2.31
N GLY A 470 21.30 -21.82 2.70
CA GLY A 470 22.50 -21.11 2.26
C GLY A 470 22.66 -19.68 2.77
N THR A 471 21.71 -19.13 3.55
CA THR A 471 21.74 -17.78 4.10
C THR A 471 21.32 -17.76 5.56
N GLY A 472 21.76 -16.75 6.32
CA GLY A 472 21.36 -16.58 7.72
C GLY A 472 21.99 -15.37 8.38
N ARG A 473 21.57 -15.02 9.60
CA ARG A 473 22.13 -13.93 10.40
C ARG A 473 23.54 -14.28 10.91
N PRO A 474 24.39 -13.26 11.15
CA PRO A 474 25.77 -13.50 11.61
C PRO A 474 25.83 -13.95 13.08
N SER A 475 24.90 -13.50 13.92
CA SER A 475 24.88 -13.71 15.37
C SER A 475 23.48 -13.57 15.95
N ASP A 476 23.26 -14.08 17.15
CA ASP A 476 22.05 -13.89 17.94
C ASP A 476 22.04 -12.56 18.69
N ASN A 477 23.23 -12.02 18.96
CA ASN A 477 23.42 -10.79 19.72
C ASN A 477 24.24 -9.78 18.91
N ASP A 478 24.33 -8.57 19.42
CA ASP A 478 25.08 -7.47 18.81
C ASP A 478 24.57 -7.06 17.42
N ILE A 479 23.26 -7.19 17.23
CA ILE A 479 22.57 -6.76 16.01
C ILE A 479 22.29 -5.26 16.07
N GLU A 480 23.07 -4.51 15.32
CA GLU A 480 22.96 -3.06 15.29
C GLU A 480 22.07 -2.57 14.13
N MET A 481 21.54 -1.35 14.30
CA MET A 481 20.86 -0.66 13.20
C MET A 481 21.87 -0.29 12.11
N PHE A 482 21.43 -0.44 10.86
CA PHE A 482 22.21 -0.11 9.65
C PHE A 482 23.44 -1.01 9.43
N GLN A 483 23.49 -2.20 10.05
CA GLN A 483 24.51 -3.20 9.75
C GLN A 483 24.43 -3.66 8.29
N GLY A 484 25.57 -4.11 7.71
CA GLY A 484 25.72 -4.43 6.30
C GLY A 484 26.28 -3.26 5.50
N ASN A 485 25.91 -3.15 4.23
CA ASN A 485 26.30 -2.04 3.36
C ASN A 485 25.52 -0.78 3.74
N LEU A 486 26.20 0.16 4.42
CA LEU A 486 25.56 1.37 4.90
C LEU A 486 25.15 2.29 3.74
N THR A 487 23.85 2.39 3.52
CA THR A 487 23.29 3.15 2.41
C THR A 487 22.51 4.38 2.90
N THR A 488 22.71 5.51 2.24
CA THR A 488 21.95 6.74 2.45
C THR A 488 21.26 7.18 1.17
N ILE A 489 19.98 7.55 1.30
CA ILE A 489 19.19 8.10 0.22
C ILE A 489 18.69 9.49 0.63
N LYS A 490 18.92 10.49 -0.21
CA LYS A 490 18.28 11.80 -0.10
C LYS A 490 17.55 12.08 -1.40
N SER A 491 16.26 12.38 -1.31
CA SER A 491 15.45 12.66 -2.49
C SER A 491 14.58 13.88 -2.25
N GLY A 492 14.47 14.73 -3.27
CA GLY A 492 13.55 15.85 -3.32
C GLY A 492 12.77 15.83 -4.62
N SER A 493 11.46 15.94 -4.55
CA SER A 493 10.61 16.06 -5.73
C SER A 493 9.69 17.27 -5.60
N PHE A 494 9.50 17.97 -6.73
CA PHE A 494 8.57 19.08 -6.87
C PHE A 494 7.69 18.83 -8.09
N ASN A 495 6.38 18.91 -7.90
CA ASN A 495 5.43 18.79 -8.98
C ASN A 495 4.52 20.01 -9.05
N PHE A 496 4.30 20.47 -10.26
CA PHE A 496 3.33 21.50 -10.58
C PHE A 496 2.31 20.92 -11.56
N ALA A 497 1.04 20.95 -11.20
CA ALA A 497 0.01 20.36 -12.02
C ALA A 497 -1.21 21.30 -12.21
N TYR A 498 -1.87 21.16 -13.37
CA TYR A 498 -3.16 21.76 -13.65
C TYR A 498 -4.20 20.66 -13.86
N ILE A 499 -5.22 20.63 -13.01
CA ILE A 499 -6.31 19.64 -13.08
C ILE A 499 -7.26 20.00 -14.22
N ILE A 500 -7.28 19.13 -15.23
CA ILE A 500 -8.19 19.22 -16.38
C ILE A 500 -9.57 18.71 -15.95
N ASN A 501 -9.65 17.47 -15.45
CA ASN A 501 -10.90 16.86 -15.00
C ASN A 501 -10.75 16.35 -13.55
N PRO A 502 -11.43 16.96 -12.59
CA PRO A 502 -11.33 16.58 -11.19
C PRO A 502 -11.94 15.20 -10.88
N LEU A 503 -12.88 14.68 -11.70
CA LEU A 503 -13.51 13.38 -11.45
C LEU A 503 -12.59 12.19 -11.77
N THR A 504 -11.70 12.36 -12.73
CA THR A 504 -10.72 11.35 -13.14
C THR A 504 -9.30 11.70 -12.70
N ASN A 505 -9.14 12.82 -11.98
CA ASN A 505 -7.87 13.43 -11.65
C ASN A 505 -6.93 13.55 -12.87
N LEU A 506 -7.54 13.83 -14.05
CA LEU A 506 -6.79 14.08 -15.26
C LEU A 506 -6.11 15.44 -15.14
N LYS A 507 -4.81 15.47 -15.26
CA LYS A 507 -3.99 16.67 -15.06
C LYS A 507 -2.84 16.75 -16.05
N ILE A 508 -2.39 17.97 -16.35
CA ILE A 508 -1.09 18.24 -16.92
C ILE A 508 -0.12 18.36 -15.75
N ASN A 509 0.99 17.67 -15.80
CA ASN A 509 1.97 17.64 -14.73
C ASN A 509 3.37 17.99 -15.25
N LEU A 510 4.08 18.80 -14.49
CA LEU A 510 5.52 19.07 -14.63
C LEU A 510 6.18 18.65 -13.33
N GLY A 511 7.12 17.73 -13.40
CA GLY A 511 7.84 17.21 -12.23
C GLY A 511 9.34 17.42 -12.35
N VAL A 512 9.98 17.67 -11.21
CA VAL A 512 11.43 17.72 -11.06
C VAL A 512 11.80 16.84 -9.87
N THR A 513 12.80 15.97 -10.05
CA THR A 513 13.30 15.10 -8.98
C THR A 513 14.82 15.20 -8.89
N PHE A 514 15.30 15.38 -7.68
CA PHE A 514 16.72 15.27 -7.32
C PHE A 514 16.87 14.11 -6.36
N ARG A 515 17.81 13.21 -6.63
CA ARG A 515 18.09 12.07 -5.77
C ARG A 515 19.60 11.84 -5.66
N SER A 516 20.06 11.59 -4.46
CA SER A 516 21.42 11.14 -4.16
C SER A 516 21.31 9.79 -3.44
N PHE A 517 22.06 8.84 -3.93
CA PHE A 517 22.24 7.51 -3.35
C PHE A 517 23.73 7.34 -3.08
N ASN A 518 24.08 7.00 -1.87
CA ASN A 518 25.47 6.81 -1.47
C ASN A 518 25.58 5.59 -0.55
N ASP A 519 26.41 4.66 -0.94
CA ASP A 519 26.77 3.48 -0.16
C ASP A 519 28.29 3.24 -0.19
N ASP A 520 28.76 2.10 0.32
CA ASP A 520 30.19 1.77 0.36
C ASP A 520 30.80 1.49 -1.02
N TYR A 521 29.98 1.31 -2.05
CA TYR A 521 30.40 0.93 -3.40
C TYR A 521 30.16 2.03 -4.45
N GLU A 522 29.06 2.79 -4.30
CA GLU A 522 28.56 3.70 -5.32
C GLU A 522 28.09 5.04 -4.74
N ASN A 523 28.30 6.10 -5.51
CA ASN A 523 27.72 7.42 -5.25
C ASN A 523 27.00 7.88 -6.52
N LEU A 524 25.68 7.78 -6.51
CA LEU A 524 24.83 8.05 -7.66
C LEU A 524 23.96 9.28 -7.43
N GLU A 525 23.98 10.18 -8.38
CA GLU A 525 23.09 11.33 -8.43
C GLU A 525 22.10 11.19 -9.58
N THR A 526 20.86 11.60 -9.34
CA THR A 526 19.82 11.70 -10.36
C THR A 526 19.24 13.11 -10.37
N LYS A 527 19.17 13.73 -11.54
CA LYS A 527 18.45 14.98 -11.78
C LYS A 527 17.48 14.72 -12.93
N PHE A 528 16.21 14.64 -12.61
CA PHE A 528 15.18 14.20 -13.54
C PHE A 528 14.08 15.23 -13.69
N ILE A 529 13.72 15.55 -14.93
CA ILE A 529 12.62 16.45 -15.27
C ILE A 529 11.64 15.67 -16.13
N ASN A 530 10.35 15.76 -15.83
CA ASN A 530 9.30 15.15 -16.62
C ASN A 530 8.11 16.07 -16.81
N PHE A 531 7.43 15.88 -17.94
CA PHE A 531 6.19 16.57 -18.29
C PHE A 531 5.22 15.58 -18.91
N GLY A 532 3.92 15.69 -18.57
CA GLY A 532 2.94 14.77 -19.11
C GLY A 532 1.48 15.11 -18.82
N ILE A 533 0.60 14.27 -19.37
CA ILE A 533 -0.84 14.24 -19.08
C ILE A 533 -1.15 12.93 -18.39
N ILE A 534 -1.69 13.01 -17.18
CA ILE A 534 -1.80 11.86 -16.27
C ILE A 534 -3.21 11.80 -15.66
N SER A 535 -3.82 10.61 -15.65
CA SER A 535 -4.97 10.27 -14.78
C SER A 535 -4.43 9.66 -13.50
N ASP A 536 -4.40 10.43 -12.39
CA ASP A 536 -3.73 10.06 -11.15
C ASP A 536 -4.73 9.53 -10.11
N LEU A 537 -5.16 8.28 -10.28
CA LEU A 537 -6.09 7.58 -9.38
C LEU A 537 -5.44 6.48 -8.52
N PHE A 538 -4.16 6.18 -8.76
CA PHE A 538 -3.39 5.14 -8.05
C PHE A 538 -2.08 5.72 -7.52
N ASN A 539 -1.66 5.26 -6.34
CA ASN A 539 -0.34 5.60 -5.82
C ASN A 539 0.74 4.81 -6.54
N ASN A 540 1.78 5.51 -6.97
CA ASN A 540 3.00 4.92 -7.49
C ASN A 540 4.18 5.45 -6.66
N TYR A 541 4.91 4.55 -6.01
CA TYR A 541 6.05 4.88 -5.17
C TYR A 541 7.35 4.71 -5.96
N TYR A 542 7.81 5.78 -6.61
CA TYR A 542 9.10 5.83 -7.30
C TYR A 542 10.20 6.47 -6.44
N ASP A 543 9.91 6.71 -5.19
CA ASP A 543 10.77 7.30 -4.18
C ASP A 543 11.39 6.25 -3.24
N ILE A 544 11.89 5.19 -3.85
CA ILE A 544 12.53 4.03 -3.21
C ILE A 544 14.05 4.16 -3.19
#